data_17b08146126a19596579ebbc5611a15c
#
_entry.id   17b08146126a19596579ebbc5611a15c
#
_cell.length_a   1.000
_cell.length_b   1.000
_cell.length_c   1.000
_cell.angle_alpha   90.00
_cell.angle_beta   90.00
_cell.angle_gamma   90.00
#
_symmetry.space_group_name_H-M   'P 1'
#
loop_
_entity.id
_entity.type
_entity.pdbx_description
1 polymer ?
#
loop_
_entity_poly.entity_id
_entity_poly.type
_entity_poly.pdbx_seq_one_letter_code
_entity_poly.pdbx_strand_id
1 'polypeptide(L)'
;MSCNLSSINLSEYVKDPFTKFATVNYSELVSDIKIIVREMDRIIDENLHNHPLKEQQEQIAKYRNLGIGIMGLHDMFIKLNIKYGSLESIKLAENIMRLIFRNSVFTSYDLAKELGTFPGYSDKVFESSIMKEAFSSDELEKMKKFGLRNCSLLSIAPTGFDIGSV
;
A
#
# COMPACT_ATOMS: atom_id res chain seq x y z
N MET A 1 -10.14 -12.48 10.44
CA MET A 1 -9.86 -12.24 9.01
C MET A 1 -8.36 -12.07 8.87
N SER A 2 -7.69 -12.90 8.06
CA SER A 2 -6.24 -12.79 7.82
C SER A 2 -5.93 -11.69 6.83
N CYS A 3 -4.79 -11.03 7.02
CA CYS A 3 -4.26 -10.02 6.12
C CYS A 3 -2.78 -10.31 5.87
N ASN A 4 -2.35 -10.26 4.60
CA ASN A 4 -0.95 -10.33 4.23
C ASN A 4 -0.30 -8.98 4.58
N LEU A 5 0.75 -8.98 5.39
CA LEU A 5 1.41 -7.77 5.85
C LEU A 5 2.78 -7.59 5.20
N SER A 6 3.13 -6.35 4.88
CA SER A 6 4.47 -5.93 4.47
C SER A 6 4.75 -4.52 4.97
N SER A 7 6.02 -4.13 5.02
CA SER A 7 6.42 -2.77 5.40
C SER A 7 7.48 -2.24 4.45
N ILE A 8 7.24 -1.05 3.91
CA ILE A 8 8.18 -0.33 3.05
C ILE A 8 9.16 0.44 3.93
N ASN A 9 10.45 0.18 3.81
CA ASN A 9 11.48 0.97 4.50
C ASN A 9 11.71 2.30 3.78
N LEU A 10 11.04 3.35 4.22
CA LEU A 10 11.11 4.67 3.59
C LEU A 10 12.51 5.27 3.58
N SER A 11 13.38 4.88 4.52
CA SER A 11 14.72 5.43 4.62
C SER A 11 15.61 5.10 3.41
N GLU A 12 15.29 4.03 2.66
CA GLU A 12 16.04 3.61 1.46
C GLU A 12 15.74 4.48 0.23
N TYR A 13 14.65 5.24 0.27
CA TYR A 13 14.25 6.11 -0.85
C TYR A 13 14.78 7.55 -0.74
N VAL A 14 15.90 7.76 -0.05
CA VAL A 14 16.55 9.07 0.03
C VAL A 14 17.80 9.08 -0.83
N LYS A 15 17.83 9.95 -1.82
CA LYS A 15 19.02 10.29 -2.63
C LYS A 15 19.86 11.33 -1.92
N ASP A 16 21.18 11.26 -2.05
CA ASP A 16 22.16 12.18 -1.49
C ASP A 16 21.93 12.48 0.01
N PRO A 17 21.76 11.43 0.85
CA PRO A 17 21.39 11.59 2.26
C PRO A 17 22.39 12.45 3.01
N PHE A 18 21.91 13.18 4.04
CA PHE A 18 22.71 14.07 4.91
C PHE A 18 23.37 15.26 4.21
N THR A 19 22.99 15.54 2.97
CA THR A 19 23.49 16.69 2.22
C THR A 19 22.40 17.73 2.01
N LYS A 20 22.77 18.93 1.55
CA LYS A 20 21.80 19.95 1.14
C LYS A 20 21.02 19.60 -0.15
N PHE A 21 21.41 18.52 -0.82
CA PHE A 21 20.77 18.01 -2.03
C PHE A 21 19.91 16.79 -1.76
N ALA A 22 19.76 16.40 -0.49
CA ALA A 22 18.98 15.23 -0.09
C ALA A 22 17.52 15.35 -0.59
N THR A 23 17.05 14.34 -1.31
CA THR A 23 15.70 14.32 -1.90
C THR A 23 15.08 12.93 -1.82
N VAL A 24 13.75 12.85 -1.89
CA VAL A 24 13.04 11.57 -1.95
C VAL A 24 13.03 11.03 -3.38
N ASN A 25 13.38 9.76 -3.56
CA ASN A 25 13.30 9.03 -4.82
C ASN A 25 11.88 8.50 -5.07
N TYR A 26 10.95 9.39 -5.40
CA TYR A 26 9.55 9.04 -5.64
C TYR A 26 9.35 8.03 -6.79
N SER A 27 10.18 8.07 -7.83
CA SER A 27 10.06 7.16 -8.98
C SER A 27 10.32 5.71 -8.60
N GLU A 28 11.35 5.47 -7.78
CA GLU A 28 11.68 4.15 -7.26
C GLU A 28 10.61 3.65 -6.30
N LEU A 29 10.19 4.51 -5.35
CA LEU A 29 9.10 4.19 -4.43
C LEU A 29 7.82 3.77 -5.18
N VAL A 30 7.43 4.49 -6.24
CA VAL A 30 6.26 4.13 -7.05
C VAL A 30 6.44 2.80 -7.77
N SER A 31 7.64 2.52 -8.29
CA SER A 31 7.96 1.24 -8.94
C SER A 31 7.81 0.08 -7.96
N ASP A 32 8.37 0.23 -6.77
CA ASP A 32 8.36 -0.83 -5.75
C ASP A 32 6.96 -1.06 -5.16
N ILE A 33 6.15 -0.03 -4.98
CA ILE A 33 4.74 -0.18 -4.58
C ILE A 33 4.00 -1.09 -5.56
N LYS A 34 4.20 -0.92 -6.86
CA LYS A 34 3.55 -1.76 -7.88
C LYS A 34 3.98 -3.22 -7.78
N ILE A 35 5.27 -3.44 -7.53
CA ILE A 35 5.82 -4.80 -7.35
C ILE A 35 5.23 -5.42 -6.07
N ILE A 36 5.27 -4.69 -4.95
CA ILE A 36 4.77 -5.15 -3.65
C ILE A 36 3.31 -5.58 -3.74
N VAL A 37 2.43 -4.75 -4.32
CA VAL A 37 1.00 -5.09 -4.44
C VAL A 37 0.80 -6.36 -5.26
N ARG A 38 1.51 -6.51 -6.39
CA ARG A 38 1.42 -7.69 -7.25
C ARG A 38 1.91 -8.95 -6.56
N GLU A 39 3.06 -8.88 -5.92
CA GLU A 39 3.64 -10.04 -5.24
C GLU A 39 2.81 -10.44 -4.02
N MET A 40 2.30 -9.48 -3.25
CA MET A 40 1.42 -9.79 -2.12
C MET A 40 0.08 -10.41 -2.55
N ASP A 41 -0.49 -9.98 -3.68
CA ASP A 41 -1.69 -10.61 -4.25
C ASP A 41 -1.39 -12.04 -4.72
N ARG A 42 -0.22 -12.27 -5.34
CA ARG A 42 0.24 -13.59 -5.76
C ARG A 42 0.47 -14.53 -4.57
N ILE A 43 1.06 -14.03 -3.48
CA ILE A 43 1.24 -14.80 -2.23
C ILE A 43 -0.09 -15.32 -1.69
N ILE A 44 -1.19 -14.56 -1.84
CA ILE A 44 -2.52 -15.04 -1.45
C ILE A 44 -2.88 -16.30 -2.24
N ASP A 45 -2.71 -16.29 -3.56
CA ASP A 45 -3.06 -17.45 -4.40
C ASP A 45 -2.17 -18.68 -4.10
N GLU A 46 -0.87 -18.48 -3.92
CA GLU A 46 0.08 -19.55 -3.61
C GLU A 46 -0.18 -20.21 -2.24
N ASN A 47 -0.62 -19.44 -1.26
CA ASN A 47 -0.79 -19.94 0.11
C ASN A 47 -2.24 -20.25 0.49
N LEU A 48 -3.21 -19.95 -0.36
CA LEU A 48 -4.63 -20.12 -0.03
C LEU A 48 -4.95 -21.54 0.41
N HIS A 49 -4.44 -22.55 -0.32
CA HIS A 49 -4.71 -23.97 -0.06
C HIS A 49 -3.90 -24.54 1.12
N ASN A 50 -2.85 -23.82 1.55
CA ASN A 50 -2.01 -24.23 2.68
C ASN A 50 -2.57 -23.77 4.03
N HIS A 51 -3.58 -22.90 4.03
CA HIS A 51 -4.16 -22.40 5.28
C HIS A 51 -4.93 -23.51 6.01
N PRO A 52 -4.67 -23.74 7.33
CA PRO A 52 -5.20 -24.90 8.04
C PRO A 52 -6.72 -24.86 8.28
N LEU A 53 -7.33 -23.67 8.28
CA LEU A 53 -8.75 -23.46 8.56
C LEU A 53 -9.52 -23.10 7.29
N LYS A 54 -10.52 -23.90 6.92
CA LYS A 54 -11.34 -23.67 5.73
C LYS A 54 -12.08 -22.33 5.74
N GLU A 55 -12.63 -21.93 6.88
CA GLU A 55 -13.30 -20.63 7.03
C GLU A 55 -12.36 -19.47 6.77
N GLN A 56 -11.08 -19.60 7.12
CA GLN A 56 -10.07 -18.61 6.81
C GLN A 56 -9.71 -18.60 5.31
N GLN A 57 -9.59 -19.77 4.69
CA GLN A 57 -9.38 -19.88 3.24
C GLN A 57 -10.49 -19.13 2.48
N GLU A 58 -11.76 -19.38 2.84
CA GLU A 58 -12.91 -18.72 2.21
C GLU A 58 -12.89 -17.22 2.40
N GLN A 59 -12.55 -16.71 3.59
CA GLN A 59 -12.47 -15.28 3.87
C GLN A 59 -11.30 -14.63 3.13
N ILE A 60 -10.14 -15.28 3.06
CA ILE A 60 -8.97 -14.79 2.33
C ILE A 60 -9.30 -14.72 0.82
N ALA A 61 -9.86 -15.78 0.26
CA ALA A 61 -10.27 -15.83 -1.14
C ALA A 61 -11.31 -14.74 -1.47
N LYS A 62 -12.30 -14.54 -0.57
CA LYS A 62 -13.40 -13.60 -0.76
C LYS A 62 -12.96 -12.14 -0.77
N TYR A 63 -12.01 -11.73 0.08
CA TYR A 63 -11.66 -10.33 0.29
C TYR A 63 -10.27 -9.95 -0.22
N ARG A 64 -9.34 -10.90 -0.33
CA ARG A 64 -7.96 -10.67 -0.81
C ARG A 64 -7.30 -9.47 -0.13
N ASN A 65 -7.30 -9.45 1.22
CA ASN A 65 -6.79 -8.33 2.00
C ASN A 65 -5.26 -8.26 1.98
N LEU A 66 -4.74 -7.10 1.64
CA LEU A 66 -3.35 -6.71 1.80
C LEU A 66 -3.24 -5.66 2.90
N GLY A 67 -2.08 -5.61 3.55
CA GLY A 67 -1.76 -4.63 4.57
C GLY A 67 -0.34 -4.10 4.38
N ILE A 68 -0.15 -3.20 3.42
CA ILE A 68 1.12 -2.55 3.16
C ILE A 68 1.28 -1.40 4.14
N GLY A 69 2.31 -1.48 4.97
CA GLY A 69 2.69 -0.45 5.94
C GLY A 69 3.99 0.25 5.56
N ILE A 70 4.49 1.05 6.48
CA ILE A 70 5.75 1.76 6.36
C ILE A 70 6.61 1.57 7.60
N MET A 71 7.93 1.62 7.43
CA MET A 71 8.93 1.74 8.50
C MET A 71 10.00 2.76 8.07
N GLY A 72 10.90 3.13 8.99
CA GLY A 72 12.01 4.04 8.66
C GLY A 72 11.61 5.48 8.34
N LEU A 73 10.40 5.93 8.69
CA LEU A 73 9.95 7.31 8.43
C LEU A 73 10.82 8.35 9.15
N HIS A 74 11.18 8.09 10.40
CA HIS A 74 12.06 8.99 11.15
C HIS A 74 13.48 9.00 10.56
N ASP A 75 14.00 7.84 10.18
CA ASP A 75 15.32 7.74 9.53
C ASP A 75 15.34 8.50 8.19
N MET A 76 14.24 8.44 7.42
CA MET A 76 14.07 9.26 6.23
C MET A 76 14.15 10.76 6.56
N PHE A 77 13.48 11.22 7.63
CA PHE A 77 13.56 12.62 8.05
C PHE A 77 14.99 13.03 8.45
N ILE A 78 15.71 12.17 9.17
CA ILE A 78 17.12 12.41 9.53
C ILE A 78 17.97 12.52 8.26
N LYS A 79 17.85 11.60 7.32
CA LYS A 79 18.55 11.59 6.03
C LYS A 79 18.27 12.86 5.19
N LEU A 80 17.07 13.42 5.31
CA LEU A 80 16.62 14.65 4.63
C LEU A 80 16.93 15.94 5.41
N ASN A 81 17.49 15.86 6.61
CA ASN A 81 17.67 17.00 7.55
C ASN A 81 16.34 17.67 7.95
N ILE A 82 15.25 16.94 8.02
CA ILE A 82 13.93 17.42 8.42
C ILE A 82 13.69 17.10 9.90
N LYS A 83 13.30 18.13 10.67
CA LYS A 83 12.98 17.94 12.09
C LYS A 83 11.67 17.17 12.26
N TYR A 84 11.68 16.07 13.02
CA TYR A 84 10.47 15.32 13.38
C TYR A 84 9.44 16.20 14.09
N GLY A 85 8.17 16.08 13.70
CA GLY A 85 7.07 16.89 14.25
C GLY A 85 7.01 18.32 13.72
N SER A 86 7.86 18.71 12.77
CA SER A 86 7.74 19.98 12.04
C SER A 86 6.60 19.94 11.01
N LEU A 87 6.13 21.12 10.58
CA LEU A 87 5.15 21.20 9.50
C LEU A 87 5.65 20.55 8.20
N GLU A 88 6.95 20.62 7.95
CA GLU A 88 7.60 20.00 6.80
C GLU A 88 7.51 18.47 6.87
N SER A 89 7.85 17.89 8.02
CA SER A 89 7.76 16.42 8.23
C SER A 89 6.33 15.91 8.11
N ILE A 90 5.34 16.65 8.61
CA ILE A 90 3.91 16.29 8.50
C ILE A 90 3.48 16.30 7.04
N LYS A 91 3.80 17.36 6.29
CA LYS A 91 3.47 17.45 4.85
C LYS A 91 4.17 16.35 4.03
N LEU A 92 5.44 16.06 4.35
CA LEU A 92 6.16 14.99 3.67
C LEU A 92 5.52 13.63 3.91
N ALA A 93 5.19 13.32 5.18
CA ALA A 93 4.51 12.07 5.54
C ALA A 93 3.15 11.95 4.83
N GLU A 94 2.35 13.01 4.81
CA GLU A 94 1.08 13.05 4.09
C GLU A 94 1.26 12.77 2.59
N ASN A 95 2.21 13.43 1.94
CA ASN A 95 2.50 13.25 0.52
C ASN A 95 2.93 11.82 0.19
N ILE A 96 3.81 11.23 1.02
CA ILE A 96 4.26 9.85 0.86
C ILE A 96 3.09 8.88 1.03
N MET A 97 2.28 9.03 2.07
CA MET A 97 1.14 8.13 2.31
C MET A 97 0.08 8.26 1.21
N ARG A 98 -0.19 9.46 0.72
CA ARG A 98 -1.07 9.70 -0.43
C ARG A 98 -0.53 9.01 -1.70
N LEU A 99 0.78 9.12 -1.95
CA LEU A 99 1.44 8.46 -3.07
C LEU A 99 1.31 6.93 -2.98
N ILE A 100 1.61 6.35 -1.81
CA ILE A 100 1.51 4.91 -1.56
C ILE A 100 0.07 4.45 -1.77
N PHE A 101 -0.91 5.14 -1.18
CA PHE A 101 -2.33 4.80 -1.32
C PHE A 101 -2.78 4.81 -2.78
N ARG A 102 -2.54 5.91 -3.50
CA ARG A 102 -2.96 6.04 -4.89
C ARG A 102 -2.35 4.97 -5.79
N ASN A 103 -1.04 4.71 -5.67
CA ASN A 103 -0.37 3.71 -6.50
C ASN A 103 -0.77 2.28 -6.14
N SER A 104 -1.05 2.00 -4.87
CA SER A 104 -1.58 0.70 -4.45
C SER A 104 -2.98 0.45 -5.03
N VAL A 105 -3.88 1.45 -4.98
CA VAL A 105 -5.21 1.36 -5.58
C VAL A 105 -5.14 1.19 -7.09
N PHE A 106 -4.31 1.96 -7.79
CA PHE A 106 -4.14 1.82 -9.25
C PHE A 106 -3.59 0.45 -9.62
N THR A 107 -2.65 -0.09 -8.84
CA THR A 107 -2.11 -1.43 -9.11
C THR A 107 -3.17 -2.51 -8.87
N SER A 108 -3.97 -2.38 -7.80
CA SER A 108 -5.09 -3.29 -7.55
C SER A 108 -6.16 -3.22 -8.66
N TYR A 109 -6.41 -2.02 -9.21
CA TYR A 109 -7.26 -1.82 -10.38
C TYR A 109 -6.69 -2.49 -11.64
N ASP A 110 -5.38 -2.36 -11.90
CA ASP A 110 -4.74 -3.03 -13.03
C ASP A 110 -4.78 -4.55 -12.89
N LEU A 111 -4.56 -5.07 -11.68
CA LEU A 111 -4.74 -6.49 -11.38
C LEU A 111 -6.19 -6.95 -11.59
N ALA A 112 -7.18 -6.12 -11.24
CA ALA A 112 -8.59 -6.45 -11.48
C ALA A 112 -8.90 -6.55 -12.99
N LYS A 113 -8.28 -5.75 -13.84
CA LYS A 113 -8.40 -5.89 -15.31
C LYS A 113 -7.80 -7.19 -15.83
N GLU A 114 -6.69 -7.64 -15.23
CA GLU A 114 -5.96 -8.83 -15.65
C GLU A 114 -6.61 -10.12 -15.10
N LEU A 115 -7.02 -10.12 -13.83
CA LEU A 115 -7.37 -11.31 -13.06
C LEU A 115 -8.80 -11.29 -12.47
N GLY A 116 -9.57 -10.23 -12.72
CA GLY A 116 -10.89 -10.03 -12.12
C GLY A 116 -10.85 -9.41 -10.73
N THR A 117 -12.01 -8.95 -10.26
CA THR A 117 -12.19 -8.37 -8.91
C THR A 117 -12.10 -9.42 -7.82
N PHE A 118 -11.93 -8.99 -6.57
CA PHE A 118 -12.16 -9.90 -5.43
C PHE A 118 -13.65 -10.30 -5.35
N PRO A 119 -14.00 -11.54 -4.95
CA PRO A 119 -15.38 -12.05 -5.00
C PRO A 119 -16.41 -11.27 -4.17
N GLY A 120 -15.95 -10.60 -3.11
CA GLY A 120 -16.81 -9.75 -2.27
C GLY A 120 -16.91 -8.28 -2.75
N TYR A 121 -16.46 -7.98 -3.96
CA TYR A 121 -16.42 -6.63 -4.50
C TYR A 121 -17.82 -5.99 -4.66
N SER A 122 -17.86 -4.67 -4.40
CA SER A 122 -19.00 -3.82 -4.70
C SER A 122 -18.49 -2.41 -5.03
N ASP A 123 -19.14 -1.72 -5.95
CA ASP A 123 -18.82 -0.33 -6.34
C ASP A 123 -18.90 0.68 -5.18
N LYS A 124 -19.55 0.30 -4.08
CA LYS A 124 -19.60 1.11 -2.84
C LYS A 124 -18.24 1.48 -2.29
N VAL A 125 -17.18 0.72 -2.62
CA VAL A 125 -15.81 1.06 -2.23
C VAL A 125 -15.41 2.46 -2.71
N PHE A 126 -15.87 2.88 -3.88
CA PHE A 126 -15.60 4.20 -4.46
C PHE A 126 -16.42 5.34 -3.85
N GLU A 127 -17.40 5.02 -3.02
CA GLU A 127 -18.20 6.03 -2.30
C GLU A 127 -17.56 6.50 -1.00
N SER A 128 -16.49 5.80 -0.54
CA SER A 128 -15.79 6.14 0.69
C SER A 128 -15.12 7.52 0.60
N SER A 129 -15.02 8.22 1.74
CA SER A 129 -14.41 9.55 1.82
C SER A 129 -12.96 9.54 1.34
N ILE A 130 -12.19 8.54 1.73
CA ILE A 130 -10.78 8.42 1.35
C ILE A 130 -10.60 8.28 -0.16
N MET A 131 -11.47 7.53 -0.84
CA MET A 131 -11.42 7.39 -2.30
C MET A 131 -11.77 8.70 -2.99
N LYS A 132 -12.82 9.39 -2.55
CA LYS A 132 -13.23 10.70 -3.09
C LYS A 132 -12.20 11.80 -2.85
N GLU A 133 -11.45 11.73 -1.76
CA GLU A 133 -10.38 12.67 -1.46
C GLU A 133 -9.11 12.39 -2.28
N ALA A 134 -8.80 11.10 -2.49
CA ALA A 134 -7.57 10.70 -3.16
C ALA A 134 -7.66 10.72 -4.69
N PHE A 135 -8.85 10.58 -5.28
CA PHE A 135 -9.04 10.42 -6.72
C PHE A 135 -10.08 11.40 -7.27
N SER A 136 -9.89 11.85 -8.51
CA SER A 136 -10.87 12.63 -9.22
C SER A 136 -12.10 11.79 -9.62
N SER A 137 -13.22 12.46 -9.90
CA SER A 137 -14.44 11.78 -10.37
C SER A 137 -14.20 10.93 -11.62
N ASP A 138 -13.39 11.44 -12.56
CA ASP A 138 -13.07 10.71 -13.79
C ASP A 138 -12.23 9.46 -13.55
N GLU A 139 -11.28 9.52 -12.58
CA GLU A 139 -10.49 8.35 -12.16
C GLU A 139 -11.38 7.30 -11.50
N LEU A 140 -12.30 7.72 -10.61
CA LEU A 140 -13.25 6.82 -9.95
C LEU A 140 -14.17 6.13 -10.96
N GLU A 141 -14.73 6.86 -11.92
CA GLU A 141 -15.58 6.29 -12.97
C GLU A 141 -14.81 5.29 -13.87
N LYS A 142 -13.54 5.58 -14.18
CA LYS A 142 -12.69 4.61 -14.90
C LYS A 142 -12.46 3.34 -14.09
N MET A 143 -12.21 3.48 -12.79
CA MET A 143 -11.95 2.33 -11.92
C MET A 143 -13.19 1.47 -11.70
N LYS A 144 -14.40 2.04 -11.68
CA LYS A 144 -15.67 1.27 -11.59
C LYS A 144 -15.85 0.26 -12.72
N LYS A 145 -15.29 0.50 -13.91
CA LYS A 145 -15.44 -0.42 -15.06
C LYS A 145 -14.87 -1.81 -14.80
N PHE A 146 -13.80 -1.89 -14.03
CA PHE A 146 -13.09 -3.14 -13.76
C PHE A 146 -12.99 -3.47 -12.27
N GLY A 147 -13.32 -2.51 -11.40
CA GLY A 147 -13.25 -2.68 -9.95
C GLY A 147 -11.84 -2.78 -9.38
N LEU A 148 -11.71 -3.40 -8.22
CA LEU A 148 -10.45 -3.62 -7.52
C LEU A 148 -10.21 -5.12 -7.28
N ARG A 149 -8.94 -5.55 -7.29
CA ARG A 149 -8.51 -6.92 -7.01
C ARG A 149 -8.48 -7.24 -5.51
N ASN A 150 -8.31 -6.21 -4.65
CA ASN A 150 -8.10 -6.35 -3.23
C ASN A 150 -9.08 -5.47 -2.45
N CYS A 151 -9.65 -5.97 -1.36
CA CYS A 151 -10.60 -5.25 -0.53
C CYS A 151 -9.91 -4.19 0.34
N SER A 152 -8.75 -4.52 0.91
CA SER A 152 -7.89 -3.59 1.64
C SER A 152 -6.47 -3.66 1.07
N LEU A 153 -5.74 -2.55 1.16
CA LEU A 153 -4.39 -2.41 0.59
C LEU A 153 -3.37 -1.97 1.62
N LEU A 154 -3.74 -1.05 2.51
CA LEU A 154 -2.81 -0.45 3.47
C LEU A 154 -3.17 -0.83 4.91
N SER A 155 -2.14 -1.01 5.74
CA SER A 155 -2.27 -1.18 7.18
C SER A 155 -0.98 -0.75 7.85
N ILE A 156 -1.06 0.18 8.80
CA ILE A 156 0.05 0.48 9.70
C ILE A 156 -0.02 -0.50 10.86
N ALA A 157 0.47 -1.71 10.62
CA ALA A 157 0.54 -2.73 11.65
C ALA A 157 1.54 -2.32 12.74
N PRO A 158 1.32 -2.73 14.01
CA PRO A 158 2.31 -2.54 15.06
C PRO A 158 3.62 -3.19 14.64
N THR A 159 4.73 -2.45 14.66
CA THR A 159 6.07 -2.99 14.43
C THR A 159 6.42 -3.85 15.63
N GLY A 160 6.11 -5.13 15.53
CA GLY A 160 6.41 -6.12 16.58
C GLY A 160 7.79 -6.73 16.39
N PHE A 161 8.03 -7.83 17.09
CA PHE A 161 9.32 -8.52 17.16
C PHE A 161 9.86 -8.97 15.80
N ASP A 162 8.95 -9.29 14.87
CA ASP A 162 9.32 -9.93 13.59
C ASP A 162 9.70 -8.96 12.48
N ILE A 163 9.33 -7.68 12.59
CA ILE A 163 9.64 -6.65 11.58
C ILE A 163 10.88 -5.82 11.95
N GLY A 164 11.26 -5.81 13.21
CA GLY A 164 12.42 -5.06 13.71
C GLY A 164 13.76 -5.79 13.64
N SER A 165 13.79 -7.01 13.11
CA SER A 165 14.99 -7.86 13.05
C SER A 165 15.58 -8.03 11.63
N VAL A 166 15.16 -7.19 10.69
CA VAL A 166 15.69 -7.18 9.32
C VAL A 166 16.61 -6.00 9.11
#